data_442ab665310832a0ee4ed8fc9edb007c
#
_entry.id   442ab665310832a0ee4ed8fc9edb007c
#
_cell.length_a   1.000
_cell.length_b   1.000
_cell.length_c   1.000
_cell.angle_alpha   90.00
_cell.angle_beta   90.00
_cell.angle_gamma   90.00
#
_symmetry.space_group_name_H-M   'P 1'
#
loop_
_entity.id
_entity.type
_entity.pdbx_description
1 polymer ?
#
loop_
_entity_poly.entity_id
_entity_poly.type
_entity_poly.pdbx_seq_one_letter_code
_entity_poly.pdbx_strand_id
1 'polypeptide(L)'
;TNLISKAVVMLAVVMASVMNFSASASNPTQYVKNEEMTGELMTAKTIFKNEDGRLYRHLRYTYTYDTENRVTSKEASKWDSSKEAWVPYFKMDVSYANNEVELSYARWNFKSNAYDSSIKKTVYEMNDDNVTLMLASTK
;
A
#
# COMPACT_ATOMS: atom_id res chain seq x y z
N THR A 1 5.39 26.01 -0.39
CA THR A 1 5.14 24.58 -0.69
C THR A 1 4.84 23.84 0.60
N ASN A 2 3.63 23.40 0.72
CA ASN A 2 3.11 22.78 1.92
C ASN A 2 3.92 21.54 2.32
N LEU A 3 4.35 21.47 3.57
CA LEU A 3 4.88 20.27 4.23
C LEU A 3 3.98 19.04 4.03
N ILE A 4 2.67 19.26 4.03
CA ILE A 4 1.62 18.27 3.74
C ILE A 4 1.79 17.66 2.34
N SER A 5 2.10 18.48 1.34
CA SER A 5 2.32 18.02 -0.03
C SER A 5 3.56 17.13 -0.16
N LYS A 6 4.64 17.46 0.54
CA LYS A 6 5.86 16.64 0.59
C LYS A 6 5.63 15.32 1.35
N ALA A 7 4.89 15.37 2.45
CA ALA A 7 4.53 14.18 3.23
C ALA A 7 3.67 13.21 2.42
N VAL A 8 2.74 13.72 1.63
CA VAL A 8 1.84 12.91 0.79
C VAL A 8 2.58 12.25 -0.38
N VAL A 9 3.47 12.97 -1.02
CA VAL A 9 4.31 12.41 -2.09
C VAL A 9 5.23 11.32 -1.52
N MET A 10 5.79 11.53 -0.35
CA MET A 10 6.60 10.53 0.34
C MET A 10 5.78 9.32 0.78
N LEU A 11 4.57 9.50 1.32
CA LEU A 11 3.69 8.41 1.72
C LEU A 11 3.30 7.54 0.51
N ALA A 12 3.01 8.16 -0.63
CA ALA A 12 2.74 7.45 -1.88
C ALA A 12 3.98 6.67 -2.38
N VAL A 13 5.16 7.26 -2.29
CA VAL A 13 6.43 6.62 -2.68
C VAL A 13 6.76 5.44 -1.76
N VAL A 14 6.48 5.53 -0.48
CA VAL A 14 6.78 4.45 0.48
C VAL A 14 5.78 3.32 0.44
N MET A 15 4.52 3.62 0.20
CA MET A 15 3.57 2.56 -0.12
C MET A 15 3.96 1.81 -1.42
N ALA A 16 4.78 2.42 -2.26
CA ALA A 16 5.37 1.81 -3.45
C ALA A 16 6.65 1.02 -3.17
N SER A 17 7.42 1.41 -2.16
CA SER A 17 8.78 0.89 -1.93
C SER A 17 8.90 -0.23 -0.89
N VAL A 18 7.79 -0.72 -0.33
CA VAL A 18 7.78 -1.80 0.69
C VAL A 18 8.25 -3.17 0.15
N MET A 19 8.80 -3.19 -1.05
CA MET A 19 9.34 -4.40 -1.64
C MET A 19 10.86 -4.32 -1.85
N ASN A 20 11.60 -3.97 -0.82
CA ASN A 20 13.03 -4.27 -0.78
C ASN A 20 13.20 -5.72 -0.35
N PHE A 21 13.39 -6.59 -1.33
CA PHE A 21 13.69 -7.99 -1.07
C PHE A 21 15.17 -8.17 -0.77
N SER A 22 15.44 -8.79 0.36
CA SER A 22 16.75 -9.41 0.59
C SER A 22 16.90 -10.57 -0.37
N ALA A 23 17.83 -10.48 -1.28
CA ALA A 23 18.17 -11.57 -2.17
C ALA A 23 18.76 -12.73 -1.37
N SER A 24 18.07 -13.85 -1.30
CA SER A 24 18.67 -15.12 -0.93
C SER A 24 19.26 -15.78 -2.18
N ALA A 25 20.40 -16.47 -2.01
CA ALA A 25 21.31 -16.88 -3.09
C ALA A 25 20.82 -18.02 -4.01
N SER A 26 19.55 -18.43 -3.98
CA SER A 26 18.99 -19.45 -4.87
C SER A 26 17.87 -18.85 -5.70
N ASN A 27 18.12 -18.56 -6.98
CA ASN A 27 17.18 -18.03 -7.97
C ASN A 27 16.16 -17.04 -7.37
N PRO A 28 16.51 -15.74 -7.27
CA PRO A 28 15.62 -14.78 -6.66
C PRO A 28 14.33 -14.72 -7.46
N THR A 29 13.19 -14.93 -6.81
CA THR A 29 11.88 -14.68 -7.41
C THR A 29 11.86 -13.25 -7.88
N GLN A 30 11.74 -13.02 -9.17
CA GLN A 30 11.66 -11.69 -9.75
C GLN A 30 10.22 -11.22 -9.69
N TYR A 31 10.04 -9.94 -9.33
CA TYR A 31 8.73 -9.31 -9.35
C TYR A 31 8.70 -8.21 -10.40
N VAL A 32 7.64 -8.19 -11.17
CA VAL A 32 7.36 -7.15 -12.18
C VAL A 32 6.18 -6.33 -11.70
N LYS A 33 6.26 -5.03 -11.86
CA LYS A 33 5.24 -4.08 -11.44
C LYS A 33 4.57 -3.44 -12.66
N ASN A 34 3.26 -3.29 -12.60
CA ASN A 34 2.47 -2.50 -13.52
C ASN A 34 1.72 -1.42 -12.73
N GLU A 35 1.89 -0.16 -13.06
CA GLU A 35 1.29 0.98 -12.37
C GLU A 35 0.25 1.65 -13.27
N GLU A 36 -0.92 1.91 -12.71
CA GLU A 36 -2.00 2.64 -13.36
C GLU A 36 -2.04 4.06 -12.78
N MET A 37 -1.98 5.06 -13.64
CA MET A 37 -1.91 6.47 -13.25
C MET A 37 -3.13 7.24 -13.72
N THR A 38 -3.56 8.20 -12.90
CA THR A 38 -4.49 9.26 -13.31
C THR A 38 -3.80 10.60 -13.06
N GLY A 39 -3.32 11.23 -14.14
CA GLY A 39 -2.40 12.35 -14.02
C GLY A 39 -1.11 11.92 -13.32
N GLU A 40 -0.75 12.59 -12.26
CA GLU A 40 0.44 12.27 -11.45
C GLU A 40 0.14 11.31 -10.28
N LEU A 41 -1.12 10.92 -10.10
CA LEU A 41 -1.55 10.05 -9.01
C LEU A 41 -1.61 8.59 -9.45
N MET A 42 -0.95 7.72 -8.71
CA MET A 42 -1.03 6.28 -8.91
C MET A 42 -2.34 5.76 -8.31
N THR A 43 -3.22 5.25 -9.17
CA THR A 43 -4.54 4.72 -8.76
C THR A 43 -4.53 3.23 -8.48
N ALA A 44 -3.65 2.49 -9.16
CA ALA A 44 -3.46 1.08 -8.89
C ALA A 44 -2.04 0.62 -9.21
N LYS A 45 -1.64 -0.48 -8.60
CA LYS A 45 -0.37 -1.16 -8.83
C LYS A 45 -0.57 -2.65 -8.75
N THR A 46 -0.26 -3.34 -9.83
CA THR A 46 -0.30 -4.80 -9.88
C THR A 46 1.11 -5.36 -9.86
N ILE A 47 1.33 -6.36 -9.03
CA ILE A 47 2.60 -7.06 -8.88
C ILE A 47 2.43 -8.46 -9.41
N PHE A 48 3.33 -8.85 -10.30
CA PHE A 48 3.43 -10.16 -10.89
C PHE A 48 4.70 -10.86 -10.38
N LYS A 49 4.60 -12.15 -10.12
CA LYS A 49 5.77 -13.01 -10.01
C LYS A 49 6.24 -13.39 -11.40
N ASN A 50 7.53 -13.29 -11.64
CA ASN A 50 8.16 -13.83 -12.82
C ASN A 50 8.84 -15.17 -12.45
N GLU A 51 8.31 -16.25 -12.98
CA GLU A 51 8.86 -17.59 -12.83
C GLU A 51 9.17 -18.14 -14.23
N ASP A 52 10.43 -18.33 -14.53
CA ASP A 52 10.92 -18.83 -15.82
C ASP A 52 10.38 -18.08 -17.06
N GLY A 53 10.29 -16.75 -16.96
CA GLY A 53 9.78 -15.88 -18.02
C GLY A 53 8.26 -15.79 -18.10
N ARG A 54 7.53 -16.47 -17.22
CA ARG A 54 6.06 -16.38 -17.12
C ARG A 54 5.65 -15.45 -15.98
N LEU A 55 4.71 -14.57 -16.25
CA LEU A 55 4.16 -13.65 -15.27
C LEU A 55 2.87 -14.20 -14.65
N TYR A 56 2.88 -14.36 -13.35
CA TYR A 56 1.73 -14.78 -12.54
C TYR A 56 1.23 -13.62 -11.70
N ARG A 57 -0.09 -13.37 -11.69
CA ARG A 57 -0.69 -12.38 -10.81
C ARG A 57 -0.40 -12.71 -9.36
N HIS A 58 0.02 -11.72 -8.58
CA HIS A 58 0.41 -11.92 -7.19
C HIS A 58 -0.35 -11.01 -6.24
N LEU A 59 -0.13 -9.70 -6.33
CA LEU A 59 -0.75 -8.67 -5.49
C LEU A 59 -1.27 -7.53 -6.35
N ARG A 60 -2.35 -6.90 -5.91
CA ARG A 60 -2.86 -5.67 -6.48
C ARG A 60 -3.16 -4.69 -5.36
N TYR A 61 -2.68 -3.47 -5.50
CA TYR A 61 -2.98 -2.35 -4.64
C TYR A 61 -3.84 -1.34 -5.39
N THR A 62 -4.84 -0.79 -4.72
CA THR A 62 -5.62 0.35 -5.21
C THR A 62 -5.54 1.48 -4.20
N TYR A 63 -5.52 2.72 -4.69
CA TYR A 63 -5.33 3.92 -3.88
C TYR A 63 -6.47 4.89 -4.12
N THR A 64 -6.95 5.53 -3.05
CA THR A 64 -7.88 6.65 -3.14
C THR A 64 -7.24 7.89 -2.55
N TYR A 65 -7.68 9.06 -3.02
CA TYR A 65 -7.13 10.35 -2.66
C TYR A 65 -8.25 11.33 -2.30
N ASP A 66 -7.93 12.30 -1.45
CA ASP A 66 -8.81 13.42 -1.15
C ASP A 66 -8.66 14.55 -2.20
N THR A 67 -9.40 15.64 -2.00
CA THR A 67 -9.36 16.81 -2.89
C THR A 67 -8.01 17.54 -2.90
N GLU A 68 -7.16 17.30 -1.91
CA GLU A 68 -5.79 17.83 -1.82
C GLU A 68 -4.74 16.84 -2.36
N ASN A 69 -5.20 15.78 -3.07
CA ASN A 69 -4.34 14.73 -3.63
C ASN A 69 -3.56 13.95 -2.56
N ARG A 70 -4.08 13.87 -1.33
CA ARG A 70 -3.49 13.06 -0.27
C ARG A 70 -4.13 11.68 -0.26
N VAL A 71 -3.33 10.63 -0.07
CA VAL A 71 -3.83 9.25 0.04
C VAL A 71 -4.77 9.12 1.22
N THR A 72 -5.98 8.65 0.98
CA THR A 72 -6.99 8.36 2.02
C THR A 72 -7.18 6.88 2.26
N SER A 73 -6.89 6.04 1.27
CA SER A 73 -6.88 4.59 1.47
C SER A 73 -5.92 3.88 0.54
N LYS A 74 -5.48 2.71 0.99
CA LYS A 74 -4.81 1.69 0.20
C LYS A 74 -5.50 0.36 0.48
N GLU A 75 -6.03 -0.26 -0.55
CA GLU A 75 -6.57 -1.61 -0.47
C GLU A 75 -5.64 -2.59 -1.18
N ALA A 76 -5.38 -3.72 -0.55
CA ALA A 76 -4.59 -4.81 -1.12
C ALA A 76 -5.47 -6.02 -1.40
N SER A 77 -5.24 -6.63 -2.55
CA SER A 77 -5.84 -7.90 -2.94
C SER A 77 -4.77 -8.90 -3.33
N LYS A 78 -5.02 -10.17 -3.08
CA LYS A 78 -4.21 -11.30 -3.55
C LYS A 78 -4.90 -11.99 -4.71
N TRP A 79 -4.13 -12.51 -5.64
CA TRP A 79 -4.68 -13.39 -6.67
C TRP A 79 -4.94 -14.78 -6.11
N ASP A 80 -6.17 -15.24 -6.25
CA ASP A 80 -6.57 -16.61 -5.97
C ASP A 80 -6.71 -17.35 -7.31
N SER A 81 -5.76 -18.22 -7.61
CA SER A 81 -5.72 -18.96 -8.87
C SER A 81 -6.83 -20.02 -8.99
N SER A 82 -7.35 -20.51 -7.86
CA SER A 82 -8.43 -21.50 -7.86
C SER A 82 -9.78 -20.87 -8.19
N LYS A 83 -9.96 -19.62 -7.82
CA LYS A 83 -11.17 -18.82 -8.12
C LYS A 83 -11.01 -17.95 -9.36
N GLU A 84 -9.80 -17.86 -9.90
CA GLU A 84 -9.43 -16.92 -10.98
C GLU A 84 -9.90 -15.49 -10.69
N ALA A 85 -9.68 -15.03 -9.45
CA ALA A 85 -10.16 -13.74 -8.94
C ALA A 85 -9.19 -13.08 -7.97
N TRP A 86 -9.28 -11.76 -7.91
CA TRP A 86 -8.66 -10.98 -6.84
C TRP A 86 -9.52 -11.11 -5.58
N VAL A 87 -8.89 -11.50 -4.47
CA VAL A 87 -9.55 -11.60 -3.15
C VAL A 87 -8.97 -10.56 -2.21
N PRO A 88 -9.79 -9.92 -1.36
CA PRO A 88 -9.30 -8.93 -0.40
C PRO A 88 -8.21 -9.51 0.51
N TYR A 89 -7.26 -8.68 0.90
CA TYR A 89 -6.16 -9.07 1.78
C TYR A 89 -6.06 -8.18 3.01
N PHE A 90 -5.86 -6.88 2.80
CA PHE A 90 -5.90 -5.88 3.87
C PHE A 90 -6.30 -4.52 3.30
N LYS A 91 -6.63 -3.59 4.19
CA LYS A 91 -6.75 -2.17 3.87
C LYS A 91 -6.05 -1.29 4.89
N MET A 92 -5.60 -0.15 4.43
CA MET A 92 -5.12 0.95 5.26
C MET A 92 -5.97 2.17 4.94
N ASP A 93 -6.47 2.83 5.97
CA ASP A 93 -7.14 4.12 5.86
C ASP A 93 -6.24 5.19 6.48
N VAL A 94 -6.20 6.35 5.87
CA VAL A 94 -5.38 7.50 6.30
C VAL A 94 -6.29 8.69 6.50
N SER A 95 -6.26 9.31 7.67
CA SER A 95 -6.96 10.56 7.95
C SER A 95 -5.98 11.63 8.39
N TYR A 96 -6.31 12.88 8.07
CA TYR A 96 -5.49 14.05 8.31
C TYR A 96 -6.32 15.07 9.09
N ALA A 97 -5.89 15.40 10.29
CA ALA A 97 -6.56 16.38 11.12
C ALA A 97 -5.58 17.02 12.11
N ASN A 98 -5.70 18.33 12.35
CA ASN A 98 -4.97 19.03 13.40
C ASN A 98 -3.45 18.79 13.42
N ASN A 99 -2.82 18.79 12.25
CA ASN A 99 -1.39 18.49 12.09
C ASN A 99 -0.99 17.06 12.49
N GLU A 100 -1.95 16.15 12.52
CA GLU A 100 -1.74 14.73 12.78
C GLU A 100 -2.18 13.88 11.57
N VAL A 101 -1.53 12.74 11.39
CA VAL A 101 -1.93 11.69 10.46
C VAL A 101 -2.28 10.45 11.26
N GLU A 102 -3.49 9.96 11.11
CA GLU A 102 -3.91 8.68 11.66
C GLU A 102 -3.90 7.62 10.56
N LEU A 103 -3.18 6.53 10.80
CA LEU A 103 -3.19 5.33 9.98
C LEU A 103 -4.01 4.26 10.68
N SER A 104 -4.97 3.68 9.97
CA SER A 104 -5.75 2.52 10.41
C SER A 104 -5.46 1.33 9.49
N TYR A 105 -5.22 0.17 10.05
CA TYR A 105 -4.95 -1.06 9.32
C TYR A 105 -5.91 -2.15 9.73
N ALA A 106 -6.54 -2.83 8.76
CA ALA A 106 -7.41 -3.98 8.99
C ALA A 106 -7.11 -5.10 7.98
N ARG A 107 -7.04 -6.34 8.46
CA ARG A 107 -6.91 -7.52 7.60
C ARG A 107 -8.30 -8.04 7.18
N TRP A 108 -8.34 -8.63 5.99
CA TRP A 108 -9.52 -9.35 5.56
C TRP A 108 -9.66 -10.68 6.31
N ASN A 109 -10.85 -10.93 6.81
CA ASN A 109 -11.22 -12.17 7.49
C ASN A 109 -12.16 -12.98 6.60
N PHE A 110 -11.66 -14.09 6.09
CA PHE A 110 -12.41 -14.96 5.18
C PHE A 110 -13.58 -15.69 5.87
N LYS A 111 -13.53 -15.87 7.20
CA LYS A 111 -14.61 -16.51 7.93
C LYS A 111 -15.84 -15.61 8.07
N SER A 112 -15.62 -14.34 8.37
CA SER A 112 -16.67 -13.34 8.50
C SER A 112 -17.03 -12.65 7.19
N ASN A 113 -16.21 -12.86 6.14
CA ASN A 113 -16.31 -12.18 4.85
C ASN A 113 -16.34 -10.64 4.99
N ALA A 114 -15.49 -10.12 5.87
CA ALA A 114 -15.35 -8.70 6.19
C ALA A 114 -13.94 -8.38 6.65
N TYR A 115 -13.59 -7.10 6.71
CA TYR A 115 -12.37 -6.67 7.39
C TYR A 115 -12.53 -6.84 8.90
N ASP A 116 -11.44 -7.25 9.57
CA ASP A 116 -11.44 -7.40 11.03
C ASP A 116 -11.82 -6.10 11.72
N SER A 117 -12.62 -6.20 12.77
CA SER A 117 -13.01 -5.07 13.61
C SER A 117 -11.87 -4.58 14.52
N SER A 118 -10.88 -5.43 14.81
CA SER A 118 -9.68 -5.04 15.55
C SER A 118 -8.72 -4.30 14.62
N ILE A 119 -8.90 -2.99 14.54
CA ILE A 119 -8.10 -2.10 13.72
C ILE A 119 -6.85 -1.67 14.50
N LYS A 120 -5.67 -1.83 13.90
CA LYS A 120 -4.47 -1.19 14.42
C LYS A 120 -4.46 0.26 13.99
N LYS A 121 -4.42 1.17 14.97
CA LYS A 121 -4.31 2.61 14.74
C LYS A 121 -2.94 3.11 15.15
N THR A 122 -2.38 4.00 14.35
CA THR A 122 -1.15 4.70 14.67
C THR A 122 -1.32 6.18 14.31
N VAL A 123 -0.98 7.06 15.24
CA VAL A 123 -1.06 8.51 15.06
C VAL A 123 0.34 9.09 15.01
N TYR A 124 0.59 9.96 14.05
CA TYR A 124 1.85 10.66 13.86
C TYR A 124 1.61 12.15 13.81
N GLU A 125 2.49 12.93 14.44
CA GLU A 125 2.54 14.36 14.20
C GLU A 125 3.13 14.66 12.82
N MET A 126 2.57 15.64 12.14
CA MET A 126 3.03 16.08 10.83
C MET A 126 4.26 16.98 10.98
N ASN A 127 5.42 16.38 11.18
CA ASN A 127 6.70 17.04 11.06
C ASN A 127 7.64 16.21 10.16
N ASP A 128 8.72 16.83 9.66
CA ASP A 128 9.61 16.20 8.70
C ASP A 128 10.25 14.89 9.24
N ASP A 129 10.57 14.86 10.54
CA ASP A 129 11.20 13.71 11.18
C ASP A 129 10.21 12.56 11.37
N ASN A 130 8.97 12.85 11.76
CA ASN A 130 7.94 11.85 11.98
C ASN A 130 7.42 11.25 10.65
N VAL A 131 7.41 12.00 9.59
CA VAL A 131 7.13 11.48 8.25
C VAL A 131 8.15 10.40 7.89
N THR A 132 9.43 10.66 8.14
CA THR A 132 10.49 9.66 7.88
C THR A 132 10.31 8.40 8.73
N LEU A 133 9.98 8.54 10.02
CA LEU A 133 9.71 7.41 10.93
C LEU A 133 8.47 6.61 10.52
N MET A 134 7.40 7.29 10.11
CA MET A 134 6.17 6.66 9.60
C MET A 134 6.47 5.78 8.39
N LEU A 135 7.34 6.25 7.51
CA LEU A 135 7.79 5.54 6.34
C LEU A 135 8.61 4.29 6.68
N ALA A 136 9.39 4.34 7.74
CA ALA A 136 10.21 3.22 8.21
C ALA A 136 9.40 2.15 8.97
N SER A 137 8.29 2.53 9.62
CA SER A 137 7.47 1.62 10.46
C SER A 137 6.45 0.78 9.68
N THR A 138 6.28 1.01 8.40
CA THR A 138 5.34 0.29 7.51
C THR A 138 5.93 -0.99 6.89
N LYS A 139 6.97 -1.56 7.51
CA LYS A 139 7.55 -2.86 7.11
C LYS A 139 6.66 -4.04 7.53
#